data_094aaf26142cc2bcb61c485b1c549e36
#
_entry.id   094aaf26142cc2bcb61c485b1c549e36
#
_cell.length_a   1.000
_cell.length_b   1.000
_cell.length_c   1.000
_cell.angle_alpha   90.00
_cell.angle_beta   90.00
_cell.angle_gamma   90.00
#
_symmetry.space_group_name_H-M   'P 1'
#
loop_
_entity.id
_entity.type
_entity.pdbx_description
1 polymer ?
#
loop_
_entity_poly.entity_id
_entity_poly.type
_entity_poly.pdbx_seq_one_letter_code
_entity_poly.pdbx_strand_id
1 'polypeptide(L)'
;MSDARADGGEPGTGNGAVSGGESTFTVIVAAAANLGIAVAKAVAGVISGSSAMLSEAAHSVADTVTEVLLLTALKRSEKPADEEHPLGYGPERYIWAMLASVATFVGGAVFSVYDGVHTLIAGEDLGDPLISYIVLGVAFLLEGYSLRTGLRQVRREAVRLGTPAKRYFRLTPDTAVKAVVMEDSAALVGLLLAAGGLLGGQLSGSGVWDAVASILIGALLVYVAWVLGRSNAQLLIGRPVSQAMRAGVREELLTVPHIIDVTELTTLIQGPAEILIAAKIDFRDVASAEQVEWACEEAEQQLRERYPSIRRVYLDPTPGLDQRRRARAAGGNPMAGPGEGDGAG
;
A
#
# COMPACT_ATOMS: atom_id res chain seq x y z
N MET A 1 58.56 -13.36 -26.29
CA MET A 1 58.36 -14.35 -25.24
C MET A 1 58.26 -13.55 -23.94
N SER A 2 57.20 -13.42 -23.27
CA SER A 2 56.04 -14.21 -22.89
C SER A 2 54.93 -13.26 -22.48
N ASP A 3 53.73 -13.51 -22.98
CA ASP A 3 52.46 -12.88 -22.57
C ASP A 3 52.17 -13.12 -21.09
N ALA A 4 51.68 -12.07 -20.40
CA ALA A 4 50.90 -12.23 -19.19
C ALA A 4 49.65 -11.30 -19.27
N ARG A 5 48.54 -11.90 -19.68
CA ARG A 5 47.20 -11.31 -19.60
C ARG A 5 46.83 -11.14 -18.12
N ALA A 6 46.51 -9.93 -17.70
CA ALA A 6 45.85 -9.64 -16.46
C ALA A 6 44.35 -9.79 -16.69
N ASP A 7 43.79 -10.80 -16.02
CA ASP A 7 42.38 -11.12 -15.94
C ASP A 7 41.72 -10.12 -14.98
N GLY A 8 40.93 -9.20 -15.51
CA GLY A 8 40.15 -8.23 -14.75
C GLY A 8 38.82 -8.84 -14.34
N GLY A 9 38.77 -9.46 -13.15
CA GLY A 9 37.53 -9.94 -12.54
C GLY A 9 36.62 -8.78 -12.19
N GLU A 10 35.52 -8.65 -12.89
CA GLU A 10 34.41 -7.78 -12.50
C GLU A 10 33.77 -8.27 -11.18
N PRO A 11 33.48 -7.39 -10.22
CA PRO A 11 32.73 -7.77 -9.04
C PRO A 11 31.29 -8.06 -9.45
N GLY A 12 30.91 -9.32 -9.36
CA GLY A 12 29.53 -9.78 -9.59
C GLY A 12 28.53 -9.02 -8.71
N THR A 13 27.73 -8.21 -9.35
CA THR A 13 26.51 -7.64 -8.79
C THR A 13 25.55 -8.79 -8.49
N GLY A 14 25.55 -9.22 -7.22
CA GLY A 14 24.56 -10.15 -6.67
C GLY A 14 23.18 -9.53 -6.70
N ASN A 15 22.55 -9.54 -7.86
CA ASN A 15 21.16 -9.16 -8.04
C ASN A 15 20.32 -10.32 -7.49
N GLY A 16 19.88 -10.22 -6.24
CA GLY A 16 18.83 -11.02 -5.65
C GLY A 16 17.49 -10.73 -6.32
N ALA A 17 17.39 -10.97 -7.60
CA ALA A 17 16.12 -11.09 -8.30
C ALA A 17 15.46 -12.38 -7.77
N VAL A 18 14.51 -12.22 -6.82
CA VAL A 18 13.53 -13.26 -6.52
C VAL A 18 12.87 -13.63 -7.84
N SER A 19 13.10 -14.82 -8.32
CA SER A 19 12.65 -15.27 -9.63
C SER A 19 11.13 -15.13 -9.72
N GLY A 20 10.63 -14.29 -10.62
CA GLY A 20 9.21 -13.98 -10.79
C GLY A 20 8.33 -15.20 -11.12
N GLY A 21 8.92 -16.35 -11.43
CA GLY A 21 8.21 -17.60 -11.69
C GLY A 21 7.74 -18.34 -10.43
N GLU A 22 8.57 -18.41 -9.40
CA GLU A 22 8.17 -19.05 -8.13
C GLU A 22 7.11 -18.25 -7.39
N SER A 23 7.18 -16.93 -7.44
CA SER A 23 6.18 -16.02 -6.86
C SER A 23 4.81 -16.20 -7.53
N THR A 24 4.74 -16.28 -8.86
CA THR A 24 3.48 -16.42 -9.60
C THR A 24 2.80 -17.77 -9.34
N PHE A 25 3.56 -18.86 -9.29
CA PHE A 25 3.03 -20.18 -8.99
C PHE A 25 2.46 -20.26 -7.58
N THR A 26 3.19 -19.75 -6.60
CA THR A 26 2.73 -19.72 -5.19
C THR A 26 1.41 -18.98 -5.05
N VAL A 27 1.25 -17.88 -5.76
CA VAL A 27 0.00 -17.10 -5.71
C VAL A 27 -1.16 -17.80 -6.41
N ILE A 28 -0.91 -18.45 -7.55
CA ILE A 28 -1.95 -19.25 -8.22
C ILE A 28 -2.43 -20.38 -7.30
N VAL A 29 -1.51 -21.02 -6.58
CA VAL A 29 -1.84 -22.08 -5.61
C VAL A 29 -2.65 -21.51 -4.45
N ALA A 30 -2.29 -20.34 -3.93
CA ALA A 30 -3.03 -19.67 -2.86
C ALA A 30 -4.45 -19.29 -3.32
N ALA A 31 -4.60 -18.66 -4.48
CA ALA A 31 -5.89 -18.29 -5.04
C ALA A 31 -6.76 -19.53 -5.31
N ALA A 32 -6.18 -20.63 -5.80
CA ALA A 32 -6.90 -21.87 -6.01
C ALA A 32 -7.36 -22.52 -4.67
N ALA A 33 -6.54 -22.43 -3.63
CA ALA A 33 -6.89 -22.90 -2.29
C ALA A 33 -8.05 -22.08 -1.70
N ASN A 34 -7.99 -20.75 -1.80
CA ASN A 34 -9.04 -19.84 -1.34
C ASN A 34 -10.36 -20.07 -2.09
N LEU A 35 -10.30 -20.27 -3.41
CA LEU A 35 -11.47 -20.64 -4.19
C LEU A 35 -12.06 -22.00 -3.75
N GLY A 36 -11.20 -22.96 -3.43
CA GLY A 36 -11.63 -24.26 -2.88
C GLY A 36 -12.36 -24.12 -1.54
N ILE A 37 -11.86 -23.26 -0.66
CA ILE A 37 -12.49 -22.91 0.63
C ILE A 37 -13.84 -22.22 0.39
N ALA A 38 -13.92 -21.28 -0.56
CA ALA A 38 -15.15 -20.59 -0.91
C ALA A 38 -16.23 -21.57 -1.39
N VAL A 39 -15.87 -22.51 -2.25
CA VAL A 39 -16.77 -23.58 -2.71
C VAL A 39 -17.23 -24.48 -1.55
N ALA A 40 -16.31 -24.89 -0.66
CA ALA A 40 -16.64 -25.69 0.50
C ALA A 40 -17.60 -24.96 1.46
N LYS A 41 -17.39 -23.66 1.73
CA LYS A 41 -18.27 -22.80 2.51
C LYS A 41 -19.65 -22.68 1.86
N ALA A 42 -19.70 -22.46 0.52
CA ALA A 42 -20.95 -22.35 -0.23
C ALA A 42 -21.79 -23.67 -0.16
N VAL A 43 -21.16 -24.81 -0.40
CA VAL A 43 -21.80 -26.12 -0.30
C VAL A 43 -22.29 -26.36 1.11
N ALA A 44 -21.49 -26.10 2.13
CA ALA A 44 -21.90 -26.24 3.53
C ALA A 44 -23.07 -25.30 3.88
N GLY A 45 -23.04 -24.04 3.40
CA GLY A 45 -24.10 -23.06 3.59
C GLY A 45 -25.44 -23.51 2.98
N VAL A 46 -25.41 -24.03 1.74
CA VAL A 46 -26.62 -24.55 1.07
C VAL A 46 -27.19 -25.80 1.79
N ILE A 47 -26.31 -26.71 2.24
CA ILE A 47 -26.74 -27.93 2.92
C ILE A 47 -27.32 -27.62 4.32
N SER A 48 -26.73 -26.69 5.05
CA SER A 48 -27.17 -26.31 6.39
C SER A 48 -28.29 -25.27 6.39
N GLY A 49 -28.59 -24.65 5.26
CA GLY A 49 -29.47 -23.48 5.17
C GLY A 49 -28.97 -22.27 5.91
N SER A 50 -27.64 -22.10 6.11
CA SER A 50 -27.08 -21.02 6.91
C SER A 50 -26.72 -19.81 6.05
N SER A 51 -27.41 -18.70 6.28
CA SER A 51 -27.16 -17.39 5.73
C SER A 51 -25.74 -16.89 6.09
N ALA A 52 -25.31 -17.08 7.35
CA ALA A 52 -23.96 -16.71 7.77
C ALA A 52 -22.88 -17.51 7.04
N MET A 53 -23.11 -18.80 6.75
CA MET A 53 -22.19 -19.60 5.94
C MET A 53 -22.12 -19.14 4.48
N LEU A 54 -23.26 -18.76 3.89
CA LEU A 54 -23.29 -18.20 2.54
C LEU A 54 -22.58 -16.85 2.48
N SER A 55 -22.73 -16.03 3.50
CA SER A 55 -22.00 -14.77 3.66
C SER A 55 -20.48 -14.98 3.74
N GLU A 56 -20.05 -15.99 4.50
CA GLU A 56 -18.63 -16.38 4.56
C GLU A 56 -18.12 -16.94 3.23
N ALA A 57 -18.96 -17.66 2.47
CA ALA A 57 -18.61 -18.10 1.12
C ALA A 57 -18.42 -16.90 0.17
N ALA A 58 -19.34 -15.93 0.19
CA ALA A 58 -19.25 -14.71 -0.60
C ALA A 58 -18.01 -13.88 -0.25
N HIS A 59 -17.67 -13.78 1.04
CA HIS A 59 -16.43 -13.16 1.50
C HIS A 59 -15.21 -13.87 0.89
N SER A 60 -15.10 -15.20 0.97
CA SER A 60 -13.97 -15.95 0.41
C SER A 60 -13.87 -15.86 -1.12
N VAL A 61 -15.00 -15.73 -1.84
CA VAL A 61 -14.98 -15.41 -3.27
C VAL A 61 -14.43 -14.00 -3.51
N ALA A 62 -14.87 -13.01 -2.73
CA ALA A 62 -14.38 -11.64 -2.82
C ALA A 62 -12.88 -11.58 -2.55
N ASP A 63 -12.36 -12.31 -1.57
CA ASP A 63 -10.93 -12.41 -1.26
C ASP A 63 -10.13 -12.97 -2.44
N THR A 64 -10.65 -14.03 -3.09
CA THR A 64 -10.01 -14.58 -4.29
C THR A 64 -9.93 -13.55 -5.43
N VAL A 65 -10.99 -12.76 -5.63
CA VAL A 65 -10.98 -11.65 -6.61
C VAL A 65 -9.98 -10.57 -6.20
N THR A 66 -9.94 -10.21 -4.91
CA THR A 66 -8.97 -9.25 -4.35
C THR A 66 -7.53 -9.70 -4.59
N GLU A 67 -7.21 -10.97 -4.35
CA GLU A 67 -5.87 -11.51 -4.61
C GLU A 67 -5.47 -11.36 -6.08
N VAL A 68 -6.35 -11.68 -7.03
CA VAL A 68 -6.10 -11.51 -8.47
C VAL A 68 -5.88 -10.04 -8.82
N LEU A 69 -6.67 -9.13 -8.25
CA LEU A 69 -6.51 -7.69 -8.48
C LEU A 69 -5.21 -7.15 -7.87
N LEU A 70 -4.82 -7.59 -6.67
CA LEU A 70 -3.56 -7.21 -6.03
C LEU A 70 -2.34 -7.75 -6.79
N LEU A 71 -2.42 -8.95 -7.37
CA LEU A 71 -1.39 -9.46 -8.27
C LEU A 71 -1.25 -8.63 -9.53
N THR A 72 -2.38 -8.26 -10.11
CA THR A 72 -2.40 -7.37 -11.28
C THR A 72 -1.78 -6.02 -10.91
N ALA A 73 -2.09 -5.50 -9.71
CA ALA A 73 -1.50 -4.29 -9.16
C ALA A 73 0.03 -4.37 -9.09
N LEU A 74 0.57 -5.48 -8.56
CA LEU A 74 2.01 -5.71 -8.48
C LEU A 74 2.66 -5.69 -9.86
N LYS A 75 2.17 -6.53 -10.78
CA LYS A 75 2.74 -6.66 -12.14
C LYS A 75 2.65 -5.35 -12.95
N ARG A 76 1.54 -4.63 -12.81
CA ARG A 76 1.32 -3.37 -13.53
C ARG A 76 2.21 -2.25 -13.00
N SER A 77 2.36 -2.15 -11.68
CA SER A 77 3.16 -1.11 -11.05
C SER A 77 4.68 -1.25 -11.26
N GLU A 78 5.16 -2.43 -11.68
CA GLU A 78 6.58 -2.68 -11.95
C GLU A 78 7.03 -2.25 -13.37
N LYS A 79 6.09 -1.80 -14.22
CA LYS A 79 6.43 -1.31 -15.55
C LYS A 79 7.30 -0.06 -15.45
N PRO A 80 8.40 0.02 -16.24
CA PRO A 80 9.25 1.20 -16.27
C PRO A 80 8.49 2.41 -16.82
N ALA A 81 9.03 3.59 -16.56
CA ALA A 81 8.54 4.84 -17.17
C ALA A 81 8.68 4.80 -18.69
N ASP A 82 7.71 5.36 -19.38
CA ASP A 82 7.65 5.53 -20.83
C ASP A 82 7.14 6.94 -21.21
N GLU A 83 6.89 7.20 -22.47
CA GLU A 83 6.41 8.49 -22.95
C GLU A 83 4.99 8.83 -22.45
N GLU A 84 4.13 7.82 -22.26
CA GLU A 84 2.77 8.01 -21.76
C GLU A 84 2.75 8.21 -20.24
N HIS A 85 3.67 7.56 -19.53
CA HIS A 85 3.79 7.62 -18.07
C HIS A 85 5.23 7.97 -17.66
N PRO A 86 5.66 9.25 -17.76
CA PRO A 86 7.02 9.67 -17.51
C PRO A 86 7.48 9.43 -16.06
N LEU A 87 6.54 9.33 -15.13
CA LEU A 87 6.80 9.01 -13.73
C LEU A 87 6.74 7.52 -13.41
N GLY A 88 6.50 6.65 -14.42
CA GLY A 88 6.30 5.22 -14.25
C GLY A 88 4.88 4.85 -13.84
N TYR A 89 4.66 3.56 -13.64
CA TYR A 89 3.33 2.98 -13.37
C TYR A 89 3.09 2.68 -11.88
N GLY A 90 3.96 3.15 -10.98
CA GLY A 90 3.83 2.95 -9.53
C GLY A 90 2.43 3.22 -8.96
N PRO A 91 1.73 4.33 -9.34
CA PRO A 91 0.38 4.63 -8.88
C PRO A 91 -0.71 3.64 -9.32
N GLU A 92 -0.52 2.87 -10.41
CA GLU A 92 -1.47 1.83 -10.83
C GLU A 92 -1.76 0.83 -9.70
N ARG A 93 -0.78 0.56 -8.85
CA ARG A 93 -0.95 -0.30 -7.69
C ARG A 93 -2.10 0.13 -6.80
N TYR A 94 -2.26 1.42 -6.59
CA TYR A 94 -3.31 1.97 -5.72
C TYR A 94 -4.69 1.93 -6.39
N ILE A 95 -4.74 2.05 -7.72
CA ILE A 95 -5.97 1.90 -8.50
C ILE A 95 -6.51 0.48 -8.38
N TRP A 96 -5.65 -0.52 -8.65
CA TRP A 96 -6.05 -1.92 -8.57
C TRP A 96 -6.42 -2.34 -7.14
N ALA A 97 -5.68 -1.87 -6.13
CA ALA A 97 -6.01 -2.10 -4.73
C ALA A 97 -7.32 -1.41 -4.30
N MET A 98 -7.68 -0.28 -4.90
CA MET A 98 -8.98 0.36 -4.69
C MET A 98 -10.11 -0.45 -5.32
N LEU A 99 -9.90 -0.99 -6.54
CA LEU A 99 -10.85 -1.90 -7.18
C LEU A 99 -11.06 -3.18 -6.36
N ALA A 100 -10.00 -3.71 -5.74
CA ALA A 100 -10.09 -4.82 -4.80
C ALA A 100 -11.02 -4.48 -3.62
N SER A 101 -10.87 -3.29 -3.01
CA SER A 101 -11.77 -2.85 -1.93
C SER A 101 -13.23 -2.74 -2.38
N VAL A 102 -13.48 -2.35 -3.64
CA VAL A 102 -14.83 -2.32 -4.21
C VAL A 102 -15.37 -3.74 -4.42
N ALA A 103 -14.53 -4.69 -4.84
CA ALA A 103 -14.92 -6.09 -4.98
C ALA A 103 -15.33 -6.70 -3.63
N THR A 104 -14.56 -6.46 -2.57
CA THR A 104 -14.91 -6.87 -1.19
C THR A 104 -16.24 -6.24 -0.73
N PHE A 105 -16.45 -4.95 -1.03
CA PHE A 105 -17.71 -4.28 -0.69
C PHE A 105 -18.91 -4.87 -1.43
N VAL A 106 -18.83 -5.02 -2.75
CA VAL A 106 -19.97 -5.48 -3.57
C VAL A 106 -20.19 -6.98 -3.42
N GLY A 107 -19.13 -7.78 -3.55
CA GLY A 107 -19.23 -9.24 -3.51
C GLY A 107 -19.45 -9.80 -2.11
N GLY A 108 -18.79 -9.17 -1.11
CA GLY A 108 -18.90 -9.64 0.28
C GLY A 108 -19.99 -8.91 1.07
N ALA A 109 -19.82 -7.59 1.30
CA ALA A 109 -20.67 -6.85 2.23
C ALA A 109 -22.13 -6.74 1.77
N VAL A 110 -22.36 -6.34 0.51
CA VAL A 110 -23.73 -6.15 -0.02
C VAL A 110 -24.46 -7.49 -0.05
N PHE A 111 -23.79 -8.56 -0.49
CA PHE A 111 -24.36 -9.90 -0.48
C PHE A 111 -24.75 -10.33 0.94
N SER A 112 -23.83 -10.22 1.91
CA SER A 112 -24.07 -10.66 3.29
C SER A 112 -25.20 -9.90 3.96
N VAL A 113 -25.31 -8.58 3.76
CA VAL A 113 -26.42 -7.79 4.29
C VAL A 113 -27.74 -8.19 3.62
N TYR A 114 -27.74 -8.34 2.29
CA TYR A 114 -28.92 -8.75 1.54
C TYR A 114 -29.42 -10.12 2.02
N ASP A 115 -28.53 -11.10 2.09
CA ASP A 115 -28.86 -12.47 2.45
C ASP A 115 -29.37 -12.56 3.91
N GLY A 116 -28.71 -11.88 4.85
CA GLY A 116 -29.18 -11.82 6.24
C GLY A 116 -30.54 -11.13 6.41
N VAL A 117 -30.81 -10.05 5.67
CA VAL A 117 -32.12 -9.37 5.68
C VAL A 117 -33.19 -10.25 5.05
N HIS A 118 -32.86 -10.94 3.94
CA HIS A 118 -33.75 -11.87 3.28
C HIS A 118 -34.15 -13.02 4.23
N THR A 119 -33.19 -13.61 4.93
CA THR A 119 -33.38 -14.67 5.92
C THR A 119 -34.26 -14.23 7.10
N LEU A 120 -34.10 -12.97 7.58
CA LEU A 120 -34.98 -12.44 8.62
C LEU A 120 -36.44 -12.32 8.20
N ILE A 121 -36.71 -12.03 6.91
CA ILE A 121 -38.03 -11.79 6.37
C ILE A 121 -38.68 -13.11 5.96
N ALA A 122 -37.96 -13.95 5.23
CA ALA A 122 -38.48 -15.21 4.67
C ALA A 122 -38.54 -16.34 5.69
N GLY A 123 -37.73 -16.26 6.75
CA GLY A 123 -37.45 -17.40 7.63
C GLY A 123 -36.49 -18.38 6.99
N GLU A 124 -35.89 -19.21 7.77
CA GLU A 124 -34.96 -20.23 7.29
C GLU A 124 -35.15 -21.52 8.10
N ASP A 125 -35.26 -22.64 7.39
CA ASP A 125 -35.24 -23.97 8.00
C ASP A 125 -33.77 -24.38 8.18
N LEU A 126 -33.33 -24.48 9.44
CA LEU A 126 -31.97 -24.89 9.79
C LEU A 126 -31.81 -26.39 9.50
N GLY A 127 -30.91 -26.73 8.57
CA GLY A 127 -30.46 -28.08 8.29
C GLY A 127 -29.44 -28.60 9.29
N ASP A 128 -28.73 -29.69 8.93
CA ASP A 128 -27.67 -30.25 9.78
C ASP A 128 -26.43 -29.35 9.73
N PRO A 129 -26.03 -28.75 10.85
CA PRO A 129 -24.92 -27.82 10.88
C PRO A 129 -23.53 -28.50 11.03
N LEU A 130 -23.46 -29.81 11.14
CA LEU A 130 -22.19 -30.52 11.39
C LEU A 130 -21.14 -30.21 10.31
N ILE A 131 -21.58 -30.23 9.04
CA ILE A 131 -20.70 -29.93 7.91
C ILE A 131 -20.19 -28.49 8.00
N SER A 132 -21.07 -27.53 8.36
CA SER A 132 -20.71 -26.13 8.54
C SER A 132 -19.64 -25.93 9.62
N TYR A 133 -19.77 -26.58 10.77
CA TYR A 133 -18.74 -26.48 11.83
C TYR A 133 -17.40 -27.06 11.41
N ILE A 134 -17.37 -28.14 10.65
CA ILE A 134 -16.13 -28.72 10.13
C ILE A 134 -15.47 -27.73 9.16
N VAL A 135 -16.23 -27.19 8.21
CA VAL A 135 -15.73 -26.22 7.22
C VAL A 135 -15.24 -24.93 7.90
N LEU A 136 -16.01 -24.38 8.86
CA LEU A 136 -15.61 -23.21 9.65
C LEU A 136 -14.34 -23.48 10.44
N GLY A 137 -14.20 -24.65 11.05
CA GLY A 137 -12.98 -25.03 11.79
C GLY A 137 -11.75 -25.11 10.89
N VAL A 138 -11.86 -25.72 9.72
CA VAL A 138 -10.76 -25.80 8.74
C VAL A 138 -10.41 -24.41 8.22
N ALA A 139 -11.42 -23.61 7.82
CA ALA A 139 -11.22 -22.24 7.37
C ALA A 139 -10.54 -21.39 8.45
N PHE A 140 -10.96 -21.49 9.71
CA PHE A 140 -10.36 -20.75 10.82
C PHE A 140 -8.87 -21.06 11.02
N LEU A 141 -8.45 -22.30 10.83
CA LEU A 141 -7.04 -22.68 10.92
C LEU A 141 -6.22 -22.12 9.76
N LEU A 142 -6.77 -22.15 8.54
CA LEU A 142 -6.09 -21.65 7.34
C LEU A 142 -5.97 -20.13 7.35
N GLU A 143 -7.06 -19.41 7.63
CA GLU A 143 -7.06 -17.95 7.77
C GLU A 143 -6.16 -17.50 8.94
N GLY A 144 -6.20 -18.23 10.06
CA GLY A 144 -5.31 -17.96 11.20
C GLY A 144 -3.83 -18.13 10.88
N TYR A 145 -3.48 -19.11 10.04
CA TYR A 145 -2.12 -19.28 9.55
C TYR A 145 -1.71 -18.14 8.62
N SER A 146 -2.57 -17.73 7.68
CA SER A 146 -2.36 -16.61 6.79
C SER A 146 -2.14 -15.31 7.56
N LEU A 147 -3.06 -14.95 8.47
CA LEU A 147 -2.93 -13.79 9.34
C LEU A 147 -1.63 -13.77 10.14
N ARG A 148 -1.25 -14.93 10.72
CA ARG A 148 0.02 -15.04 11.45
C ARG A 148 1.22 -14.72 10.57
N THR A 149 1.19 -15.15 9.31
CA THR A 149 2.26 -14.89 8.33
C THR A 149 2.30 -13.41 7.96
N GLY A 150 1.17 -12.80 7.66
CA GLY A 150 1.05 -11.36 7.40
C GLY A 150 1.52 -10.50 8.59
N LEU A 151 1.12 -10.84 9.81
CA LEU A 151 1.57 -10.14 11.02
C LEU A 151 3.08 -10.30 11.28
N ARG A 152 3.66 -11.45 10.95
CA ARG A 152 5.12 -11.64 11.03
C ARG A 152 5.85 -10.75 10.03
N GLN A 153 5.33 -10.62 8.81
CA GLN A 153 5.88 -9.73 7.79
C GLN A 153 5.83 -8.27 8.27
N VAL A 154 4.69 -7.81 8.77
CA VAL A 154 4.52 -6.46 9.36
C VAL A 154 5.55 -6.22 10.47
N ARG A 155 5.75 -7.19 11.37
CA ARG A 155 6.72 -7.06 12.47
C ARG A 155 8.16 -6.98 11.97
N ARG A 156 8.54 -7.80 10.98
CA ARG A 156 9.90 -7.80 10.40
C ARG A 156 10.21 -6.45 9.78
N GLU A 157 9.31 -5.91 8.97
CA GLU A 157 9.50 -4.61 8.33
C GLU A 157 9.49 -3.46 9.34
N ALA A 158 8.64 -3.52 10.35
CA ALA A 158 8.60 -2.53 11.41
C ALA A 158 9.93 -2.47 12.19
N VAL A 159 10.51 -3.64 12.51
CA VAL A 159 11.84 -3.73 13.17
C VAL A 159 12.93 -3.20 12.25
N ARG A 160 12.92 -3.56 10.96
CA ARG A 160 13.89 -3.06 9.97
C ARG A 160 13.90 -1.53 9.88
N LEU A 161 12.71 -0.92 10.00
CA LEU A 161 12.53 0.54 9.93
C LEU A 161 12.58 1.23 11.31
N GLY A 162 12.91 0.53 12.38
CA GLY A 162 12.98 1.10 13.74
C GLY A 162 11.65 1.69 14.23
N THR A 163 10.50 1.17 13.76
CA THR A 163 9.19 1.75 14.00
C THR A 163 8.28 0.74 14.71
N PRO A 164 7.40 1.16 15.65
CA PRO A 164 6.41 0.27 16.24
C PRO A 164 5.50 -0.35 15.17
N ALA A 165 5.23 -1.67 15.26
CA ALA A 165 4.45 -2.42 14.26
C ALA A 165 3.08 -1.79 13.95
N LYS A 166 2.36 -1.29 14.99
CA LYS A 166 1.09 -0.58 14.81
C LYS A 166 1.23 0.70 13.97
N ARG A 167 2.31 1.47 14.17
CA ARG A 167 2.58 2.67 13.39
C ARG A 167 2.95 2.32 11.95
N TYR A 168 3.83 1.32 11.77
CA TYR A 168 4.17 0.80 10.44
C TYR A 168 2.92 0.38 9.68
N PHE A 169 2.09 -0.51 10.24
CA PHE A 169 0.86 -1.01 9.61
C PHE A 169 -0.10 0.11 9.18
N ARG A 170 -0.24 1.14 10.03
CA ARG A 170 -1.11 2.28 9.71
C ARG A 170 -0.55 3.14 8.57
N LEU A 171 0.77 3.27 8.46
CA LEU A 171 1.45 4.21 7.57
C LEU A 171 2.05 3.55 6.33
N THR A 172 2.12 2.23 6.28
CA THR A 172 2.74 1.52 5.15
C THR A 172 2.06 1.87 3.82
N PRO A 173 2.83 2.14 2.76
CA PRO A 173 2.31 2.24 1.40
C PRO A 173 2.14 0.86 0.74
N ASP A 174 2.53 -0.23 1.39
CA ASP A 174 2.32 -1.58 0.91
C ASP A 174 0.85 -1.99 1.10
N THR A 175 0.08 -1.79 0.03
CA THR A 175 -1.36 -2.04 0.01
C THR A 175 -1.69 -3.52 0.10
N ALA A 176 -0.83 -4.41 -0.44
CA ALA A 176 -1.06 -5.84 -0.43
C ALA A 176 -0.98 -6.41 1.00
N VAL A 177 0.11 -6.11 1.73
CA VAL A 177 0.25 -6.55 3.14
C VAL A 177 -0.89 -6.00 4.01
N LYS A 178 -1.31 -4.78 3.75
CA LYS A 178 -2.42 -4.17 4.49
C LYS A 178 -3.75 -4.83 4.20
N ALA A 179 -4.03 -5.17 2.94
CA ALA A 179 -5.23 -5.88 2.53
C ALA A 179 -5.28 -7.26 3.18
N VAL A 180 -4.24 -8.09 2.99
CA VAL A 180 -4.18 -9.46 3.56
C VAL A 180 -4.43 -9.44 5.08
N VAL A 181 -3.72 -8.60 5.84
CA VAL A 181 -3.90 -8.56 7.31
C VAL A 181 -5.31 -8.10 7.71
N MET A 182 -5.91 -7.15 6.97
CA MET A 182 -7.26 -6.67 7.27
C MET A 182 -8.33 -7.71 6.91
N GLU A 183 -8.21 -8.34 5.74
CA GLU A 183 -9.13 -9.34 5.22
C GLU A 183 -9.08 -10.61 6.06
N ASP A 184 -7.90 -11.18 6.33
CA ASP A 184 -7.74 -12.35 7.21
C ASP A 184 -8.26 -12.09 8.63
N SER A 185 -8.06 -10.87 9.16
CA SER A 185 -8.59 -10.51 10.47
C SER A 185 -10.11 -10.46 10.45
N ALA A 186 -10.72 -9.95 9.38
CA ALA A 186 -12.14 -9.91 9.21
C ALA A 186 -12.69 -11.32 8.99
N ALA A 187 -12.04 -12.17 8.20
CA ALA A 187 -12.41 -13.56 7.99
C ALA A 187 -12.48 -14.33 9.31
N LEU A 188 -11.46 -14.21 10.18
CA LEU A 188 -11.50 -14.88 11.50
C LEU A 188 -12.65 -14.39 12.37
N VAL A 189 -12.96 -13.10 12.37
CA VAL A 189 -14.11 -12.57 13.11
C VAL A 189 -15.41 -13.03 12.48
N GLY A 190 -15.53 -13.04 11.15
CA GLY A 190 -16.67 -13.53 10.42
C GLY A 190 -16.96 -15.01 10.70
N LEU A 191 -15.91 -15.86 10.67
CA LEU A 191 -16.03 -17.30 11.02
C LEU A 191 -16.56 -17.51 12.44
N LEU A 192 -16.12 -16.68 13.41
CA LEU A 192 -16.66 -16.73 14.78
C LEU A 192 -18.11 -16.27 14.85
N LEU A 193 -18.48 -15.23 14.08
CA LEU A 193 -19.87 -14.77 13.98
C LEU A 193 -20.75 -15.84 13.36
N ALA A 194 -20.31 -16.49 12.27
CA ALA A 194 -21.04 -17.57 11.62
C ALA A 194 -21.22 -18.78 12.56
N ALA A 195 -20.16 -19.20 13.26
CA ALA A 195 -20.25 -20.26 14.26
C ALA A 195 -21.22 -19.90 15.40
N GLY A 196 -21.19 -18.63 15.85
CA GLY A 196 -22.12 -18.11 16.86
C GLY A 196 -23.58 -18.07 16.38
N GLY A 197 -23.80 -17.66 15.12
CA GLY A 197 -25.12 -17.66 14.48
C GLY A 197 -25.71 -19.06 14.39
N LEU A 198 -24.93 -20.02 13.88
CA LEU A 198 -25.33 -21.44 13.83
C LEU A 198 -25.68 -22.02 15.23
N LEU A 199 -24.81 -21.76 16.22
CA LEU A 199 -25.01 -22.21 17.59
C LEU A 199 -26.27 -21.56 18.21
N GLY A 200 -26.45 -20.27 18.03
CA GLY A 200 -27.63 -19.54 18.49
C GLY A 200 -28.92 -20.07 17.86
N GLY A 201 -28.89 -20.37 16.56
CA GLY A 201 -29.99 -21.01 15.82
C GLY A 201 -30.36 -22.38 16.36
N GLN A 202 -29.34 -23.23 16.63
CA GLN A 202 -29.55 -24.55 17.23
C GLN A 202 -30.16 -24.50 18.62
N LEU A 203 -29.65 -23.61 19.48
CA LEU A 203 -30.11 -23.51 20.87
C LEU A 203 -31.52 -22.90 20.99
N SER A 204 -31.87 -21.98 20.09
CA SER A 204 -33.14 -21.25 20.12
C SER A 204 -34.22 -21.87 19.21
N GLY A 205 -33.81 -22.71 18.26
CA GLY A 205 -34.71 -23.21 17.20
C GLY A 205 -35.14 -22.13 16.20
N SER A 206 -34.35 -21.03 16.08
CA SER A 206 -34.69 -19.85 15.27
C SER A 206 -33.53 -19.41 14.39
N GLY A 207 -33.78 -19.27 13.07
CA GLY A 207 -32.83 -18.75 12.10
C GLY A 207 -32.42 -17.29 12.30
N VAL A 208 -33.07 -16.56 13.21
CA VAL A 208 -32.79 -15.14 13.50
C VAL A 208 -31.31 -14.91 13.89
N TRP A 209 -30.71 -15.79 14.66
CA TRP A 209 -29.33 -15.68 15.09
C TRP A 209 -28.34 -15.78 13.94
N ASP A 210 -28.63 -16.67 12.99
CA ASP A 210 -27.80 -16.84 11.78
C ASP A 210 -27.94 -15.64 10.85
N ALA A 211 -29.16 -15.15 10.65
CA ALA A 211 -29.39 -13.92 9.88
C ALA A 211 -28.71 -12.68 10.50
N VAL A 212 -28.74 -12.55 11.81
CA VAL A 212 -28.03 -11.47 12.52
C VAL A 212 -26.51 -11.61 12.33
N ALA A 213 -25.98 -12.82 12.41
CA ALA A 213 -24.56 -13.07 12.13
C ALA A 213 -24.17 -12.66 10.72
N SER A 214 -25.00 -13.01 9.71
CA SER A 214 -24.80 -12.60 8.31
C SER A 214 -24.75 -11.07 8.15
N ILE A 215 -25.68 -10.34 8.77
CA ILE A 215 -25.69 -8.87 8.74
C ILE A 215 -24.45 -8.28 9.42
N LEU A 216 -24.00 -8.86 10.54
CA LEU A 216 -22.78 -8.42 11.24
C LEU A 216 -21.52 -8.69 10.41
N ILE A 217 -21.44 -9.83 9.70
CA ILE A 217 -20.40 -10.11 8.72
C ILE A 217 -20.39 -9.05 7.62
N GLY A 218 -21.56 -8.74 7.06
CA GLY A 218 -21.69 -7.68 6.06
C GLY A 218 -21.22 -6.32 6.58
N ALA A 219 -21.61 -5.93 7.79
CA ALA A 219 -21.17 -4.68 8.41
C ALA A 219 -19.64 -4.63 8.64
N LEU A 220 -19.05 -5.76 9.05
CA LEU A 220 -17.60 -5.91 9.18
C LEU A 220 -16.89 -5.69 7.84
N LEU A 221 -17.41 -6.29 6.76
CA LEU A 221 -16.85 -6.15 5.41
C LEU A 221 -17.00 -4.72 4.87
N VAL A 222 -18.11 -4.02 5.16
CA VAL A 222 -18.23 -2.56 4.88
C VAL A 222 -17.09 -1.79 5.52
N TYR A 223 -16.82 -2.08 6.80
CA TYR A 223 -15.74 -1.41 7.53
C TYR A 223 -14.36 -1.68 6.91
N VAL A 224 -14.06 -2.94 6.57
CA VAL A 224 -12.78 -3.31 5.92
C VAL A 224 -12.64 -2.62 4.57
N ALA A 225 -13.65 -2.72 3.71
CA ALA A 225 -13.65 -2.09 2.39
C ALA A 225 -13.48 -0.57 2.48
N TRP A 226 -14.14 0.08 3.45
CA TRP A 226 -13.97 1.50 3.72
C TRP A 226 -12.53 1.86 4.14
N VAL A 227 -11.94 1.12 5.07
CA VAL A 227 -10.58 1.39 5.55
C VAL A 227 -9.55 1.21 4.43
N LEU A 228 -9.67 0.11 3.67
CA LEU A 228 -8.76 -0.17 2.55
C LEU A 228 -8.95 0.84 1.41
N GLY A 229 -10.19 1.08 0.99
CA GLY A 229 -10.50 2.05 -0.07
C GLY A 229 -10.00 3.45 0.27
N ARG A 230 -10.27 3.93 1.50
CA ARG A 230 -9.77 5.24 1.96
C ARG A 230 -8.24 5.30 2.00
N SER A 231 -7.57 4.22 2.43
CA SER A 231 -6.12 4.16 2.45
C SER A 231 -5.50 4.26 1.06
N ASN A 232 -6.06 3.53 0.11
CA ASN A 232 -5.61 3.51 -1.28
C ASN A 232 -5.89 4.86 -1.98
N ALA A 233 -7.07 5.45 -1.75
CA ALA A 233 -7.40 6.78 -2.26
C ALA A 233 -6.41 7.86 -1.78
N GLN A 234 -6.00 7.83 -0.51
CA GLN A 234 -5.01 8.77 0.01
C GLN A 234 -3.64 8.63 -0.65
N LEU A 235 -3.23 7.40 -1.00
CA LEU A 235 -1.97 7.14 -1.70
C LEU A 235 -2.06 7.59 -3.16
N LEU A 236 -3.21 7.40 -3.79
CA LEU A 236 -3.47 7.83 -5.18
C LEU A 236 -3.49 9.36 -5.31
N ILE A 237 -4.10 10.09 -4.37
CA ILE A 237 -4.12 11.57 -4.35
C ILE A 237 -2.71 12.13 -4.12
N GLY A 238 -1.85 11.40 -3.44
CA GLY A 238 -0.49 11.82 -3.12
C GLY A 238 -0.26 11.98 -1.62
N ARG A 239 0.36 10.98 -1.02
CA ARG A 239 0.70 10.99 0.40
C ARG A 239 2.15 11.37 0.59
N PRO A 240 2.46 12.30 1.52
CA PRO A 240 3.84 12.62 1.86
C PRO A 240 4.50 11.48 2.66
N VAL A 241 5.83 11.45 2.65
CA VAL A 241 6.60 10.57 3.54
C VAL A 241 6.39 10.91 5.01
N SER A 242 6.87 10.06 5.93
CA SER A 242 6.78 10.31 7.37
C SER A 242 7.54 11.60 7.76
N GLN A 243 7.10 12.27 8.83
CA GLN A 243 7.78 13.46 9.34
C GLN A 243 9.26 13.20 9.65
N ALA A 244 9.58 12.02 10.22
CA ALA A 244 10.97 11.65 10.50
C ALA A 244 11.82 11.55 9.23
N MET A 245 11.30 10.91 8.17
CA MET A 245 11.98 10.84 6.89
C MET A 245 12.11 12.21 6.23
N ARG A 246 11.05 13.04 6.30
CA ARG A 246 11.09 14.41 5.78
C ARG A 246 12.14 15.27 6.49
N ALA A 247 12.26 15.15 7.82
CA ALA A 247 13.29 15.82 8.59
C ALA A 247 14.69 15.33 8.19
N GLY A 248 14.89 14.00 8.08
CA GLY A 248 16.16 13.43 7.66
C GLY A 248 16.57 13.83 6.24
N VAL A 249 15.64 13.90 5.30
CA VAL A 249 15.90 14.42 3.95
C VAL A 249 16.35 15.89 4.00
N ARG A 250 15.68 16.71 4.84
CA ARG A 250 16.08 18.12 5.01
C ARG A 250 17.47 18.24 5.62
N GLU A 251 17.77 17.47 6.65
CA GLU A 251 19.08 17.45 7.29
C GLU A 251 20.17 17.06 6.29
N GLU A 252 19.95 16.02 5.49
CA GLU A 252 20.90 15.56 4.47
C GLU A 252 21.17 16.64 3.42
N LEU A 253 20.14 17.27 2.89
CA LEU A 253 20.29 18.39 1.93
C LEU A 253 21.13 19.53 2.52
N LEU A 254 21.00 19.83 3.80
CA LEU A 254 21.77 20.89 4.47
C LEU A 254 23.24 20.51 4.73
N THR A 255 23.64 19.25 4.57
CA THR A 255 25.05 18.84 4.66
C THR A 255 25.83 19.13 3.39
N VAL A 256 25.12 19.30 2.26
CA VAL A 256 25.76 19.52 0.95
C VAL A 256 26.37 20.94 0.88
N PRO A 257 27.63 21.07 0.47
CA PRO A 257 28.25 22.37 0.29
C PRO A 257 27.44 23.29 -0.63
N HIS A 258 27.50 24.59 -0.35
CA HIS A 258 26.74 25.65 -1.05
C HIS A 258 25.25 25.72 -0.79
N ILE A 259 24.60 24.71 -0.20
CA ILE A 259 23.20 24.79 0.25
C ILE A 259 23.13 25.51 1.59
N ILE A 260 22.31 26.58 1.66
CA ILE A 260 22.12 27.40 2.88
C ILE A 260 20.83 26.96 3.58
N ASP A 261 19.74 26.82 2.82
CA ASP A 261 18.43 26.46 3.37
C ASP A 261 17.58 25.70 2.36
N VAL A 262 16.64 24.90 2.89
CA VAL A 262 15.60 24.23 2.12
C VAL A 262 14.30 24.99 2.39
N THR A 263 13.94 25.90 1.50
CA THR A 263 12.81 26.82 1.69
C THR A 263 11.45 26.12 1.56
N GLU A 264 11.37 25.07 0.74
CA GLU A 264 10.19 24.22 0.56
C GLU A 264 10.63 22.80 0.28
N LEU A 265 9.96 21.83 0.91
CA LEU A 265 10.22 20.40 0.69
C LEU A 265 8.91 19.67 0.47
N THR A 266 8.68 19.25 -0.76
CA THR A 266 7.55 18.42 -1.16
C THR A 266 8.02 16.98 -1.35
N THR A 267 7.32 16.05 -0.76
CA THR A 267 7.62 14.63 -0.87
C THR A 267 6.37 13.87 -1.29
N LEU A 268 6.50 12.96 -2.24
CA LEU A 268 5.38 12.22 -2.79
C LEU A 268 5.72 10.73 -2.87
N ILE A 269 4.88 9.89 -2.26
CA ILE A 269 4.94 8.44 -2.40
C ILE A 269 4.22 8.05 -3.69
N GLN A 270 4.96 7.53 -4.67
CA GLN A 270 4.44 7.03 -5.95
C GLN A 270 4.24 5.52 -5.95
N GLY A 271 5.00 4.81 -5.14
CA GLY A 271 4.94 3.36 -4.95
C GLY A 271 5.61 2.94 -3.64
N PRO A 272 5.60 1.65 -3.28
CA PRO A 272 6.16 1.16 -2.00
C PRO A 272 7.65 1.44 -1.82
N ALA A 273 8.39 1.51 -2.93
CA ALA A 273 9.82 1.83 -2.97
C ALA A 273 10.11 2.98 -3.95
N GLU A 274 9.12 3.83 -4.20
CA GLU A 274 9.22 4.93 -5.14
C GLU A 274 8.76 6.22 -4.50
N ILE A 275 9.72 7.07 -4.16
CA ILE A 275 9.51 8.38 -3.57
C ILE A 275 10.07 9.43 -4.53
N LEU A 276 9.28 10.47 -4.75
CA LEU A 276 9.69 11.69 -5.43
C LEU A 276 9.92 12.78 -4.39
N ILE A 277 11.05 13.47 -4.52
CA ILE A 277 11.42 14.66 -3.76
C ILE A 277 11.42 15.85 -4.71
N ALA A 278 10.74 16.92 -4.34
CA ALA A 278 10.88 18.21 -4.98
C ALA A 278 11.16 19.27 -3.90
N ALA A 279 12.27 19.99 -4.02
CA ALA A 279 12.68 20.95 -3.01
C ALA A 279 13.14 22.27 -3.64
N LYS A 280 12.78 23.39 -3.00
CA LYS A 280 13.32 24.70 -3.30
C LYS A 280 14.50 24.96 -2.38
N ILE A 281 15.65 25.18 -2.99
CA ILE A 281 16.94 25.26 -2.31
C ILE A 281 17.49 26.67 -2.43
N ASP A 282 17.87 27.23 -1.28
CA ASP A 282 18.61 28.49 -1.20
C ASP A 282 20.12 28.18 -1.22
N PHE A 283 20.79 28.64 -2.28
CA PHE A 283 22.24 28.47 -2.44
C PHE A 283 22.97 29.74 -2.00
N ARG A 284 24.27 29.62 -1.74
CA ARG A 284 25.11 30.77 -1.46
C ARG A 284 25.14 31.74 -2.65
N ASP A 285 24.94 33.02 -2.40
CA ASP A 285 24.90 34.08 -3.45
C ASP A 285 26.16 34.16 -4.31
N VAL A 286 27.31 33.72 -3.75
CA VAL A 286 28.63 33.72 -4.43
C VAL A 286 28.92 32.40 -5.15
N ALA A 287 28.00 31.42 -5.11
CA ALA A 287 28.20 30.17 -5.81
C ALA A 287 28.08 30.35 -7.33
N SER A 288 29.05 29.80 -8.06
CA SER A 288 28.97 29.75 -9.52
C SER A 288 27.89 28.77 -9.99
N ALA A 289 27.44 28.88 -11.24
CA ALA A 289 26.50 27.92 -11.82
C ALA A 289 27.02 26.46 -11.72
N GLU A 290 28.31 26.24 -11.99
CA GLU A 290 28.99 24.96 -11.87
C GLU A 290 28.91 24.39 -10.44
N GLN A 291 29.06 25.24 -9.43
CA GLN A 291 28.96 24.84 -8.02
C GLN A 291 27.53 24.50 -7.63
N VAL A 292 26.53 25.16 -8.20
CA VAL A 292 25.11 24.84 -7.98
C VAL A 292 24.76 23.52 -8.65
N GLU A 293 25.21 23.27 -9.90
CA GLU A 293 25.01 22.01 -10.62
C GLU A 293 25.62 20.85 -9.84
N TRP A 294 26.88 20.99 -9.41
CA TRP A 294 27.56 19.98 -8.61
C TRP A 294 26.84 19.71 -7.28
N ALA A 295 26.37 20.73 -6.59
CA ALA A 295 25.67 20.57 -5.33
C ALA A 295 24.32 19.87 -5.50
N CYS A 296 23.63 20.10 -6.61
CA CYS A 296 22.39 19.39 -6.94
C CYS A 296 22.66 17.89 -7.19
N GLU A 297 23.71 17.56 -7.95
CA GLU A 297 24.08 16.17 -8.24
C GLU A 297 24.53 15.43 -6.97
N GLU A 298 25.37 16.06 -6.14
CA GLU A 298 25.81 15.52 -4.85
C GLU A 298 24.63 15.27 -3.90
N ALA A 299 23.69 16.22 -3.81
CA ALA A 299 22.49 16.09 -3.00
C ALA A 299 21.60 14.91 -3.46
N GLU A 300 21.45 14.73 -4.77
CA GLU A 300 20.70 13.61 -5.33
C GLU A 300 21.38 12.28 -5.01
N GLN A 301 22.70 12.19 -5.17
CA GLN A 301 23.45 10.98 -4.87
C GLN A 301 23.36 10.61 -3.38
N GLN A 302 23.63 11.54 -2.46
CA GLN A 302 23.55 11.31 -1.02
C GLN A 302 22.16 10.87 -0.58
N LEU A 303 21.11 11.51 -1.11
CA LEU A 303 19.73 11.13 -0.81
C LEU A 303 19.40 9.72 -1.30
N ARG A 304 19.86 9.31 -2.49
CA ARG A 304 19.64 7.97 -3.03
C ARG A 304 20.42 6.90 -2.27
N GLU A 305 21.64 7.19 -1.85
CA GLU A 305 22.47 6.28 -1.05
C GLU A 305 21.83 6.03 0.34
N ARG A 306 21.41 7.10 1.00
CA ARG A 306 20.82 7.02 2.33
C ARG A 306 19.39 6.47 2.32
N TYR A 307 18.62 6.76 1.29
CA TYR A 307 17.23 6.36 1.15
C TYR A 307 16.97 5.71 -0.23
N PRO A 308 17.25 4.41 -0.41
CA PRO A 308 17.15 3.73 -1.71
C PRO A 308 15.74 3.76 -2.36
N SER A 309 14.71 4.11 -1.58
CA SER A 309 13.34 4.32 -2.06
C SER A 309 13.14 5.67 -2.76
N ILE A 310 14.07 6.61 -2.64
CA ILE A 310 14.04 7.88 -3.37
C ILE A 310 14.52 7.61 -4.80
N ARG A 311 13.60 7.70 -5.75
CA ARG A 311 13.89 7.46 -7.17
C ARG A 311 14.12 8.73 -7.96
N ARG A 312 13.46 9.82 -7.55
CA ARG A 312 13.51 11.10 -8.27
C ARG A 312 13.70 12.23 -7.29
N VAL A 313 14.66 13.11 -7.62
CA VAL A 313 14.96 14.31 -6.85
C VAL A 313 14.97 15.47 -7.84
N TYR A 314 14.15 16.48 -7.58
CA TYR A 314 14.10 17.73 -8.32
C TYR A 314 14.45 18.87 -7.36
N LEU A 315 15.52 19.57 -7.63
CA LEU A 315 15.98 20.69 -6.83
C LEU A 315 15.84 21.98 -7.66
N ASP A 316 15.08 22.94 -7.12
CA ASP A 316 14.84 24.24 -7.73
C ASP A 316 15.64 25.31 -6.98
N PRO A 317 16.72 25.85 -7.59
CA PRO A 317 17.47 26.96 -7.02
C PRO A 317 16.54 28.16 -6.83
N THR A 318 16.41 28.62 -5.59
CA THR A 318 15.44 29.66 -5.26
C THR A 318 15.98 30.56 -4.16
N PRO A 319 15.98 31.92 -4.32
CA PRO A 319 16.42 32.83 -3.31
C PRO A 319 15.71 32.65 -1.97
N GLY A 320 16.43 32.80 -0.85
CA GLY A 320 15.92 32.68 0.50
C GLY A 320 14.75 33.63 0.79
N LEU A 321 13.96 33.28 1.80
CA LEU A 321 12.76 34.05 2.17
C LEU A 321 13.08 35.52 2.51
N ASP A 322 14.21 35.78 3.15
CA ASP A 322 14.63 37.12 3.52
C ASP A 322 15.04 37.95 2.32
N GLN A 323 15.72 37.37 1.34
CA GLN A 323 16.04 38.03 0.08
C GLN A 323 14.80 38.37 -0.71
N ARG A 324 13.82 37.44 -0.78
CA ARG A 324 12.53 37.69 -1.45
C ARG A 324 11.76 38.84 -0.79
N ARG A 325 11.78 38.92 0.55
CA ARG A 325 11.15 40.00 1.31
C ARG A 325 11.87 41.33 1.04
N ARG A 326 13.18 41.34 1.02
CA ARG A 326 13.98 42.54 0.72
C ARG A 326 13.76 43.03 -0.73
N ALA A 327 13.76 42.12 -1.70
CA ALA A 327 13.50 42.45 -3.09
C ALA A 327 12.09 43.04 -3.31
N ARG A 328 11.07 42.46 -2.66
CA ARG A 328 9.69 42.98 -2.68
C ARG A 328 9.57 44.34 -1.98
N ALA A 329 10.26 44.56 -0.86
CA ALA A 329 10.21 45.80 -0.12
C ALA A 329 10.96 46.95 -0.87
N ALA A 330 11.98 46.60 -1.68
CA ALA A 330 12.75 47.55 -2.49
C ALA A 330 12.04 47.92 -3.82
N GLY A 331 10.83 47.40 -4.10
CA GLY A 331 10.12 47.67 -5.36
C GLY A 331 10.83 47.09 -6.61
N GLY A 332 11.88 46.32 -6.42
CA GLY A 332 12.73 45.80 -7.49
C GLY A 332 12.15 44.55 -8.14
N ASN A 333 12.20 44.49 -9.46
CA ASN A 333 12.07 43.27 -10.23
C ASN A 333 13.33 42.41 -9.95
N PRO A 334 13.22 41.21 -9.34
CA PRO A 334 14.36 40.34 -9.05
C PRO A 334 15.11 39.87 -10.31
N MET A 335 14.62 40.16 -11.50
CA MET A 335 15.20 39.82 -12.81
C MET A 335 15.97 41.01 -13.47
N ALA A 336 16.05 42.15 -12.83
CA ALA A 336 16.94 43.22 -13.32
C ALA A 336 18.39 42.85 -13.00
N GLY A 337 19.14 42.44 -13.97
CA GLY A 337 20.58 42.24 -13.87
C GLY A 337 21.30 43.52 -13.37
N PRO A 338 22.56 43.43 -12.85
CA PRO A 338 23.31 44.56 -12.39
C PRO A 338 23.45 45.56 -13.55
N GLY A 339 22.96 46.77 -13.31
CA GLY A 339 22.70 47.82 -14.27
C GLY A 339 23.70 47.99 -15.40
N GLU A 340 23.21 48.11 -16.60
CA GLU A 340 23.85 48.91 -17.64
C GLU A 340 23.96 50.34 -17.10
N GLY A 341 25.19 50.67 -16.68
CA GLY A 341 25.50 51.99 -16.21
C GLY A 341 25.31 53.01 -17.30
N ASP A 342 24.55 54.05 -17.01
CA ASP A 342 24.40 55.27 -17.76
C ASP A 342 25.79 55.78 -18.22
N GLY A 343 26.02 55.62 -19.52
CA GLY A 343 27.05 56.30 -20.25
C GLY A 343 26.41 57.37 -21.10
N ALA A 344 26.09 58.51 -20.51
CA ALA A 344 25.81 59.70 -21.25
C ALA A 344 26.53 60.87 -20.62
N GLY A 345 27.57 61.35 -21.28
CA GLY A 345 28.23 62.58 -21.07
C GLY A 345 28.54 63.19 -22.40
#